data_195e24e6a1004b7dbf116a59f03d9ce6
#
_entry.id   195e24e6a1004b7dbf116a59f03d9ce6
#
_cell.length_a   1.000
_cell.length_b   1.000
_cell.length_c   1.000
_cell.angle_alpha   90.00
_cell.angle_beta   90.00
_cell.angle_gamma   90.00
#
_symmetry.space_group_name_H-M   'P 1'
#
loop_
_entity.id
_entity.type
_entity.pdbx_description
1 polymer ?
#
loop_
_entity_poly.entity_id
_entity_poly.type
_entity_poly.pdbx_seq_one_letter_code
_entity_poly.pdbx_strand_id
1 'polypeptide(L)'
;MTLPWTVDPEHLENMRVTFRQPLTVVDNYNLDRYGELALAGADQIQPTEYLTPGESAHRASLRNRQNRVLLDDNRSIRNPRPIPWPPEGLSSGSVRAGDQITGLTGVLDFRFDAWRIQPAREPVFLDTNEREPAPESPPGDSVRIMALNLGNFFNGDGRGGEFPTTRGAKTWAEFQRQQQRLVQTLMAPDPDILAVTELENDGYGPHSSIASLADALGSPWRFVSTPGQDGDDEIRTGLLYRGDRVRMIGEPERLAGGPFASAGRPPLAQDFSRVDGETTVQVIVPHLKSKSCRGARGDNRDQADGQGCYASRRTDEAQALAEWPGIGKEGPNSAGTLIIGDLNSYAREHPITMLARAGFVSMVHHFHPCTETSCRQYTYRYRGEKGSLDYALASETLKPRIV
;
A
#
# COMPACT_ATOMS: atom_id res chain seq x y z
N MET A 1 -16.11 15.13 26.64
CA MET A 1 -14.74 14.60 26.41
C MET A 1 -14.24 15.07 25.08
N THR A 2 -12.92 15.11 24.89
CA THR A 2 -12.25 15.38 23.60
C THR A 2 -11.05 14.45 23.46
N LEU A 3 -10.64 14.18 22.21
CA LEU A 3 -9.35 13.61 21.87
C LEU A 3 -8.51 14.68 21.16
N PRO A 4 -7.23 14.83 21.46
CA PRO A 4 -6.47 14.14 22.54
C PRO A 4 -7.13 14.26 23.91
N TRP A 5 -6.88 13.26 24.78
CA TRP A 5 -7.42 13.25 26.14
C TRP A 5 -7.04 14.53 26.90
N THR A 6 -8.04 15.25 27.39
CA THR A 6 -7.85 16.47 28.21
C THR A 6 -7.81 16.19 29.71
N VAL A 7 -8.22 14.99 30.09
CA VAL A 7 -8.12 14.42 31.44
C VAL A 7 -7.64 12.99 31.32
N ASP A 8 -7.04 12.46 32.37
CA ASP A 8 -6.66 11.06 32.42
C ASP A 8 -7.92 10.19 32.29
N PRO A 9 -8.04 9.36 31.24
CA PRO A 9 -9.22 8.52 31.04
C PRO A 9 -9.46 7.52 32.18
N GLU A 10 -8.45 7.14 32.96
CA GLU A 10 -8.56 6.30 34.15
C GLU A 10 -9.57 6.84 35.16
N HIS A 11 -9.62 8.18 35.33
CA HIS A 11 -10.59 8.80 36.21
C HIS A 11 -12.05 8.72 35.72
N LEU A 12 -12.25 8.25 34.51
CA LEU A 12 -13.55 8.17 33.83
C LEU A 12 -13.94 6.73 33.49
N GLU A 13 -13.13 5.76 33.90
CA GLU A 13 -13.47 4.37 33.70
C GLU A 13 -14.82 4.02 34.34
N ASN A 14 -15.62 3.24 33.64
CA ASN A 14 -17.00 2.87 34.01
C ASN A 14 -17.98 4.06 34.12
N MET A 15 -17.58 5.25 33.67
CA MET A 15 -18.47 6.41 33.63
C MET A 15 -19.10 6.57 32.25
N ARG A 16 -20.32 7.14 32.24
CA ARG A 16 -20.95 7.58 31.01
C ARG A 16 -20.35 8.91 30.56
N VAL A 17 -19.73 8.89 29.39
CA VAL A 17 -19.06 10.04 28.78
C VAL A 17 -19.67 10.39 27.43
N THR A 18 -19.51 11.65 27.01
CA THR A 18 -19.91 12.15 25.68
C THR A 18 -18.71 12.83 25.02
N PHE A 19 -18.37 12.42 23.81
CA PHE A 19 -17.43 13.15 22.96
C PHE A 19 -18.17 14.29 22.25
N ARG A 20 -17.71 15.54 22.48
CA ARG A 20 -18.35 16.73 21.93
C ARG A 20 -17.92 17.07 20.51
N GLN A 21 -16.72 16.61 20.14
CA GLN A 21 -16.19 16.78 18.80
C GLN A 21 -16.58 15.59 17.92
N PRO A 22 -16.63 15.74 16.60
CA PRO A 22 -16.60 14.61 15.69
C PRO A 22 -15.34 13.78 15.93
N LEU A 23 -15.47 12.47 15.90
CA LEU A 23 -14.34 11.54 15.96
C LEU A 23 -14.15 10.91 14.59
N THR A 24 -12.89 10.86 14.13
CA THR A 24 -12.54 10.24 12.85
C THR A 24 -12.27 8.76 13.05
N VAL A 25 -12.85 7.93 12.22
CA VAL A 25 -12.49 6.50 12.10
C VAL A 25 -11.08 6.41 11.52
N VAL A 26 -10.13 5.99 12.34
CA VAL A 26 -8.73 5.86 11.88
C VAL A 26 -8.37 4.44 11.51
N ASP A 27 -9.09 3.42 12.03
CA ASP A 27 -8.86 2.02 11.72
C ASP A 27 -10.17 1.23 11.78
N ASN A 28 -10.43 0.43 10.75
CA ASN A 28 -11.57 -0.48 10.64
C ASN A 28 -11.14 -1.96 10.48
N TYR A 29 -9.86 -2.28 10.71
CA TYR A 29 -9.31 -3.62 10.54
C TYR A 29 -10.04 -4.68 11.38
N ASN A 30 -10.42 -4.32 12.59
CA ASN A 30 -11.10 -5.21 13.52
C ASN A 30 -12.63 -5.25 13.35
N LEU A 31 -13.20 -4.45 12.45
CA LEU A 31 -14.66 -4.35 12.29
C LEU A 31 -15.31 -5.69 11.96
N ASP A 32 -14.80 -6.39 10.95
CA ASP A 32 -15.35 -7.69 10.51
C ASP A 32 -15.13 -8.80 11.55
N ARG A 33 -14.02 -8.72 12.29
CA ARG A 33 -13.60 -9.79 13.22
C ARG A 33 -14.15 -9.64 14.63
N TYR A 34 -14.22 -8.40 15.14
CA TYR A 34 -14.56 -8.14 16.53
C TYR A 34 -15.64 -7.06 16.72
N GLY A 35 -16.14 -6.47 15.65
CA GLY A 35 -17.10 -5.36 15.74
C GLY A 35 -16.51 -4.06 16.25
N GLU A 36 -15.20 -3.84 16.12
CA GLU A 36 -14.47 -2.70 16.66
C GLU A 36 -14.04 -1.71 15.59
N LEU A 37 -14.15 -0.40 15.87
CA LEU A 37 -13.58 0.69 15.11
C LEU A 37 -12.65 1.52 15.99
N ALA A 38 -11.44 1.85 15.50
CA ALA A 38 -10.58 2.78 16.20
C ALA A 38 -10.91 4.22 15.78
N LEU A 39 -11.13 5.07 16.77
CA LEU A 39 -11.52 6.48 16.62
C LEU A 39 -10.44 7.39 17.20
N ALA A 40 -10.20 8.53 16.55
CA ALA A 40 -9.34 9.60 17.05
C ALA A 40 -9.97 10.98 16.84
N GLY A 41 -9.41 12.02 17.46
CA GLY A 41 -9.89 13.40 17.31
C GLY A 41 -9.67 13.99 15.93
N ALA A 42 -8.74 13.43 15.16
CA ALA A 42 -8.45 13.76 13.77
C ALA A 42 -7.80 12.55 13.09
N ASP A 43 -7.70 12.58 11.76
CA ASP A 43 -6.99 11.54 11.01
C ASP A 43 -5.51 11.51 11.41
N GLN A 44 -4.91 10.31 11.44
CA GLN A 44 -3.56 10.11 11.95
C GLN A 44 -2.60 9.75 10.81
N ILE A 45 -1.48 10.47 10.78
CA ILE A 45 -0.45 10.29 9.75
C ILE A 45 0.72 9.56 10.37
N GLN A 46 1.29 8.62 9.63
CA GLN A 46 2.49 7.90 10.02
C GLN A 46 3.64 8.89 10.20
N PRO A 47 4.27 8.93 11.39
CA PRO A 47 5.26 9.98 11.69
C PRO A 47 6.43 10.04 10.72
N THR A 48 6.95 8.89 10.22
CA THR A 48 8.07 8.90 9.27
C THR A 48 7.66 9.31 7.85
N GLU A 49 6.40 9.68 7.63
CA GLU A 49 5.96 10.36 6.41
C GLU A 49 6.42 11.83 6.39
N TYR A 50 6.54 12.48 7.55
CA TYR A 50 6.90 13.91 7.67
C TYR A 50 8.09 14.19 8.59
N LEU A 51 8.42 13.30 9.53
CA LEU A 51 9.58 13.38 10.44
C LEU A 51 10.68 12.42 10.01
N THR A 52 11.92 12.84 10.18
CA THR A 52 13.09 11.95 10.07
C THR A 52 12.98 10.83 11.11
N PRO A 53 13.34 9.58 10.76
CA PRO A 53 13.42 8.48 11.71
C PRO A 53 14.23 8.84 12.97
N GLY A 54 13.76 8.39 14.12
CA GLY A 54 14.38 8.64 15.40
C GLY A 54 13.37 8.87 16.51
N GLU A 55 13.85 9.36 17.66
CA GLU A 55 13.05 9.51 18.88
C GLU A 55 11.80 10.39 18.68
N SER A 56 11.89 11.45 17.87
CA SER A 56 10.74 12.33 17.60
C SER A 56 9.63 11.61 16.84
N ALA A 57 9.96 10.81 15.84
CA ALA A 57 9.00 9.99 15.09
C ALA A 57 8.39 8.92 16.00
N HIS A 58 9.20 8.24 16.81
CA HIS A 58 8.73 7.26 17.77
C HIS A 58 7.73 7.86 18.78
N ARG A 59 8.07 9.01 19.38
CA ARG A 59 7.16 9.71 20.31
C ARG A 59 5.87 10.16 19.64
N ALA A 60 5.93 10.62 18.39
CA ALA A 60 4.73 10.98 17.64
C ALA A 60 3.79 9.79 17.42
N SER A 61 4.34 8.61 17.06
CA SER A 61 3.55 7.38 16.95
C SER A 61 2.95 6.93 18.28
N LEU A 62 3.68 7.09 19.40
CA LEU A 62 3.12 6.84 20.73
C LEU A 62 1.95 7.77 21.04
N ARG A 63 2.09 9.09 20.78
CA ARG A 63 0.99 10.07 20.96
C ARG A 63 -0.23 9.70 20.11
N ASN A 64 -0.04 9.29 18.85
CA ASN A 64 -1.12 8.84 17.99
C ASN A 64 -1.90 7.68 18.62
N ARG A 65 -1.19 6.68 19.15
CA ARG A 65 -1.81 5.51 19.79
C ARG A 65 -2.53 5.86 21.10
N GLN A 66 -1.96 6.75 21.92
CA GLN A 66 -2.57 7.19 23.18
C GLN A 66 -3.84 8.01 22.95
N ASN A 67 -3.97 8.69 21.83
CA ASN A 67 -5.09 9.56 21.51
C ASN A 67 -6.17 8.84 20.68
N ARG A 68 -6.51 7.61 21.07
CA ARG A 68 -7.55 6.79 20.45
C ARG A 68 -8.54 6.27 21.48
N VAL A 69 -9.72 5.96 20.99
CA VAL A 69 -10.72 5.18 21.69
C VAL A 69 -11.31 4.16 20.70
N LEU A 70 -11.57 2.95 21.13
CA LEU A 70 -12.26 1.96 20.31
C LEU A 70 -13.77 2.11 20.52
N LEU A 71 -14.54 2.24 19.44
CA LEU A 71 -15.97 1.96 19.45
C LEU A 71 -16.16 0.46 19.48
N ASP A 72 -16.83 -0.06 20.49
CA ASP A 72 -16.97 -1.49 20.76
C ASP A 72 -18.46 -1.86 20.87
N ASP A 73 -18.88 -2.94 20.25
CA ASP A 73 -20.29 -3.40 20.26
C ASP A 73 -20.68 -4.16 21.55
N ASN A 74 -19.78 -4.21 22.54
CA ASN A 74 -19.96 -4.94 23.81
C ASN A 74 -20.23 -6.45 23.64
N ARG A 75 -19.75 -7.06 22.57
CA ARG A 75 -19.90 -8.50 22.33
C ARG A 75 -18.54 -9.18 22.25
N SER A 76 -18.41 -10.33 22.87
CA SER A 76 -17.22 -11.19 22.77
C SER A 76 -17.31 -12.19 21.61
N ILE A 77 -18.06 -11.88 20.57
CA ILE A 77 -18.32 -12.77 19.44
C ILE A 77 -17.29 -12.45 18.34
N ARG A 78 -16.66 -13.50 17.81
CA ARG A 78 -15.81 -13.38 16.61
C ARG A 78 -16.66 -13.45 15.34
N ASN A 79 -16.32 -12.62 14.36
CA ASN A 79 -16.98 -12.53 13.05
C ASN A 79 -18.51 -12.29 13.21
N PRO A 80 -18.90 -11.20 13.90
CA PRO A 80 -20.31 -10.92 14.12
C PRO A 80 -21.07 -10.78 12.80
N ARG A 81 -22.28 -11.34 12.76
CA ARG A 81 -23.18 -11.17 11.62
C ARG A 81 -24.58 -10.83 12.15
N PRO A 82 -25.21 -9.75 11.70
CA PRO A 82 -24.63 -8.72 10.82
C PRO A 82 -23.43 -7.99 11.48
N ILE A 83 -22.62 -7.31 10.66
CA ILE A 83 -21.56 -6.42 11.13
C ILE A 83 -22.23 -5.27 11.90
N PRO A 84 -21.76 -4.92 13.14
CA PRO A 84 -22.52 -4.00 14.01
C PRO A 84 -22.53 -2.55 13.52
N TRP A 85 -21.53 -2.13 12.73
CA TRP A 85 -21.36 -0.73 12.34
C TRP A 85 -21.09 -0.56 10.84
N PRO A 86 -21.66 0.47 10.20
CA PRO A 86 -22.84 1.21 10.66
C PRO A 86 -24.10 0.32 10.55
N PRO A 87 -25.11 0.49 11.41
CA PRO A 87 -26.34 -0.32 11.36
C PRO A 87 -27.08 -0.11 10.03
N GLU A 88 -27.10 1.12 9.52
CA GLU A 88 -27.51 1.45 8.17
C GLU A 88 -26.27 1.78 7.35
N GLY A 89 -26.14 1.23 6.15
CA GLY A 89 -24.96 1.40 5.30
C GLY A 89 -24.71 2.86 4.95
N LEU A 90 -23.44 3.24 4.92
CA LEU A 90 -23.00 4.48 4.26
C LEU A 90 -23.10 4.35 2.73
N SER A 91 -22.95 5.44 2.00
CA SER A 91 -23.02 5.47 0.53
C SER A 91 -22.06 4.45 -0.13
N SER A 92 -20.91 4.18 0.53
CA SER A 92 -19.94 3.16 0.13
C SER A 92 -20.32 1.73 0.53
N GLY A 93 -21.43 1.52 1.23
CA GLY A 93 -21.87 0.23 1.77
C GLY A 93 -21.07 -0.28 2.98
N SER A 94 -20.08 0.48 3.46
CA SER A 94 -19.26 0.17 4.62
C SER A 94 -18.60 1.43 5.17
N VAL A 95 -18.21 1.42 6.45
CA VAL A 95 -17.44 2.51 7.03
C VAL A 95 -16.00 2.48 6.53
N ARG A 96 -15.47 3.64 6.19
CA ARG A 96 -14.08 3.81 5.74
C ARG A 96 -13.27 4.55 6.80
N ALA A 97 -11.97 4.26 6.87
CA ALA A 97 -11.07 5.13 7.62
C ALA A 97 -11.05 6.52 6.99
N GLY A 98 -11.28 7.55 7.79
CA GLY A 98 -11.53 8.93 7.35
C GLY A 98 -12.98 9.37 7.53
N ASP A 99 -13.95 8.44 7.60
CA ASP A 99 -15.32 8.77 7.99
C ASP A 99 -15.40 9.26 9.44
N GLN A 100 -16.45 9.94 9.79
CA GLN A 100 -16.60 10.52 11.12
C GLN A 100 -17.81 9.97 11.87
N ILE A 101 -17.73 10.07 13.18
CA ILE A 101 -18.82 9.77 14.11
C ILE A 101 -19.09 11.01 14.97
N THR A 102 -20.35 11.40 15.11
CA THR A 102 -20.76 12.56 15.92
C THR A 102 -21.60 12.16 17.11
N GLY A 103 -21.52 12.96 18.19
CA GLY A 103 -22.37 12.82 19.37
C GLY A 103 -22.21 11.48 20.10
N LEU A 104 -21.05 10.84 19.97
CA LEU A 104 -20.78 9.55 20.59
C LEU A 104 -20.89 9.65 22.11
N THR A 105 -21.84 8.92 22.68
CA THR A 105 -22.11 8.84 24.12
C THR A 105 -22.17 7.39 24.53
N GLY A 106 -21.43 7.02 25.58
CA GLY A 106 -21.38 5.63 26.05
C GLY A 106 -20.61 5.49 27.35
N VAL A 107 -20.44 4.28 27.82
CA VAL A 107 -19.63 3.94 28.99
C VAL A 107 -18.18 3.76 28.54
N LEU A 108 -17.26 4.47 29.16
CA LEU A 108 -15.83 4.31 28.93
C LEU A 108 -15.32 3.13 29.75
N ASP A 109 -14.48 2.31 29.16
CA ASP A 109 -14.01 1.07 29.74
C ASP A 109 -12.58 0.75 29.22
N PHE A 110 -11.75 0.16 30.05
CA PHE A 110 -10.38 -0.24 29.67
C PHE A 110 -10.24 -1.75 29.67
N ARG A 111 -10.09 -2.35 28.49
CA ARG A 111 -9.87 -3.79 28.29
C ARG A 111 -8.90 -4.06 27.15
N PHE A 112 -8.12 -5.13 27.27
CA PHE A 112 -7.18 -5.56 26.24
C PHE A 112 -6.21 -4.45 25.82
N ASP A 113 -5.67 -3.73 26.81
CA ASP A 113 -4.72 -2.62 26.66
C ASP A 113 -5.24 -1.44 25.79
N ALA A 114 -6.55 -1.23 25.73
CA ALA A 114 -7.15 -0.14 24.97
C ALA A 114 -8.39 0.45 25.66
N TRP A 115 -8.51 1.77 25.59
CA TRP A 115 -9.73 2.47 25.97
C TRP A 115 -10.83 2.21 24.94
N ARG A 116 -12.02 1.87 25.45
CA ARG A 116 -13.20 1.51 24.67
C ARG A 116 -14.38 2.37 25.10
N ILE A 117 -15.25 2.68 24.15
CA ILE A 117 -16.56 3.25 24.44
C ILE A 117 -17.64 2.28 23.99
N GLN A 118 -18.49 1.93 24.94
CA GLN A 118 -19.67 1.10 24.73
C GLN A 118 -20.85 2.03 24.52
N PRO A 119 -21.37 2.19 23.31
CA PRO A 119 -22.34 3.23 23.02
C PRO A 119 -23.64 2.98 23.79
N ALA A 120 -24.13 4.03 24.47
CA ALA A 120 -25.42 4.03 25.15
C ALA A 120 -26.61 4.24 24.20
N ARG A 121 -26.32 4.67 22.99
CA ARG A 121 -27.25 4.87 21.87
C ARG A 121 -26.49 4.68 20.57
N GLU A 122 -27.20 4.44 19.51
CA GLU A 122 -26.63 4.24 18.18
C GLU A 122 -25.77 5.44 17.75
N PRO A 123 -24.51 5.22 17.35
CA PRO A 123 -23.63 6.27 16.87
C PRO A 123 -24.11 6.82 15.52
N VAL A 124 -23.96 8.12 15.32
CA VAL A 124 -24.27 8.78 14.04
C VAL A 124 -23.00 8.85 13.19
N PHE A 125 -22.99 8.10 12.11
CA PHE A 125 -21.91 8.08 11.13
C PHE A 125 -22.11 9.18 10.08
N LEU A 126 -21.01 9.80 9.67
CA LEU A 126 -20.95 10.78 8.58
C LEU A 126 -20.00 10.24 7.52
N ASP A 127 -20.48 10.20 6.29
CA ASP A 127 -19.71 9.83 5.10
C ASP A 127 -18.84 11.02 4.69
N THR A 128 -17.64 11.10 5.25
CA THR A 128 -16.70 12.21 5.06
C THR A 128 -15.45 11.80 4.28
N ASN A 129 -15.37 10.54 3.85
CA ASN A 129 -14.29 10.01 3.01
C ASN A 129 -14.85 9.19 1.86
N GLU A 130 -15.65 9.82 1.01
CA GLU A 130 -16.16 9.21 -0.22
C GLU A 130 -15.02 8.71 -1.12
N ARG A 131 -15.31 7.71 -1.96
CA ARG A 131 -14.34 7.25 -2.96
C ARG A 131 -14.21 8.29 -4.06
N GLU A 132 -12.98 8.72 -4.32
CA GLU A 132 -12.72 9.54 -5.50
C GLU A 132 -13.01 8.72 -6.78
N PRO A 133 -13.52 9.36 -7.84
CA PRO A 133 -13.68 8.71 -9.13
C PRO A 133 -12.32 8.28 -9.71
N ALA A 134 -12.35 7.36 -10.68
CA ALA A 134 -11.15 7.01 -11.42
C ALA A 134 -10.54 8.28 -12.08
N PRO A 135 -9.20 8.38 -12.19
CA PRO A 135 -8.56 9.49 -12.85
C PRO A 135 -9.06 9.66 -14.29
N GLU A 136 -9.19 10.89 -14.75
CA GLU A 136 -9.54 11.17 -16.14
C GLU A 136 -8.50 10.58 -17.10
N SER A 137 -8.91 10.31 -18.33
CA SER A 137 -8.01 9.83 -19.37
C SER A 137 -6.90 10.85 -19.64
N PRO A 138 -5.63 10.43 -19.72
CA PRO A 138 -4.54 11.34 -20.01
C PRO A 138 -4.64 11.88 -21.45
N PRO A 139 -3.90 12.94 -21.79
CA PRO A 139 -3.74 13.38 -23.19
C PRO A 139 -3.37 12.22 -24.11
N GLY A 140 -3.83 12.24 -25.37
CA GLY A 140 -3.71 11.12 -26.30
C GLY A 140 -2.29 10.69 -26.69
N ASP A 141 -1.28 11.52 -26.39
CA ASP A 141 0.15 11.25 -26.59
C ASP A 141 0.87 10.77 -25.31
N SER A 142 0.14 10.57 -24.22
CA SER A 142 0.67 10.13 -22.92
C SER A 142 0.67 8.61 -22.79
N VAL A 143 1.47 8.10 -21.85
CA VAL A 143 1.48 6.72 -21.37
C VAL A 143 1.06 6.70 -19.92
N ARG A 144 0.01 5.97 -19.59
CA ARG A 144 -0.45 5.79 -18.20
C ARG A 144 0.18 4.54 -17.59
N ILE A 145 0.93 4.73 -16.51
CA ILE A 145 1.60 3.66 -15.79
C ILE A 145 0.97 3.57 -14.39
N MET A 146 0.53 2.39 -14.01
CA MET A 146 -0.09 2.12 -12.71
C MET A 146 0.70 1.07 -11.95
N ALA A 147 0.88 1.27 -10.63
CA ALA A 147 1.38 0.23 -9.74
C ALA A 147 0.28 -0.28 -8.81
N LEU A 148 0.34 -1.59 -8.49
CA LEU A 148 -0.53 -2.20 -7.49
C LEU A 148 0.14 -3.40 -6.83
N ASN A 149 0.12 -3.43 -5.48
CA ASN A 149 0.38 -4.65 -4.73
C ASN A 149 -0.87 -5.54 -4.80
N LEU A 150 -0.74 -6.76 -5.35
CA LEU A 150 -1.86 -7.66 -5.63
C LEU A 150 -2.38 -8.42 -4.40
N GLY A 151 -1.68 -8.32 -3.26
CA GLY A 151 -2.06 -8.99 -2.02
C GLY A 151 -1.91 -10.51 -2.09
N ASN A 152 -0.73 -11.01 -2.44
CA ASN A 152 -0.43 -12.44 -2.65
C ASN A 152 -1.38 -13.09 -3.68
N PHE A 153 -1.17 -12.75 -4.94
CA PHE A 153 -1.94 -13.30 -6.06
C PHE A 153 -1.40 -14.67 -6.46
N PHE A 154 -1.98 -15.73 -5.89
CA PHE A 154 -1.60 -17.13 -6.04
C PHE A 154 -2.76 -17.90 -6.65
N ASN A 155 -2.54 -18.52 -7.81
CA ASN A 155 -3.60 -19.15 -8.60
C ASN A 155 -3.66 -20.69 -8.49
N GLY A 156 -2.86 -21.29 -7.57
CA GLY A 156 -2.73 -22.74 -7.43
C GLY A 156 -2.07 -23.36 -8.67
N ASP A 157 -2.70 -24.39 -9.25
CA ASP A 157 -2.25 -25.00 -10.50
C ASP A 157 -2.68 -24.23 -11.77
N GLY A 158 -3.31 -23.06 -11.59
CA GLY A 158 -3.89 -22.27 -12.68
C GLY A 158 -5.10 -22.89 -13.37
N ARG A 159 -5.65 -23.99 -12.82
CA ARG A 159 -6.78 -24.75 -13.36
C ARG A 159 -7.90 -25.00 -12.33
N GLY A 160 -7.76 -24.40 -11.15
CA GLY A 160 -8.73 -24.50 -10.06
C GLY A 160 -8.38 -25.51 -8.98
N GLY A 161 -7.24 -26.20 -9.09
CA GLY A 161 -6.67 -27.10 -8.08
C GLY A 161 -5.59 -26.45 -7.21
N GLU A 162 -4.98 -27.25 -6.35
CA GLU A 162 -3.88 -26.90 -5.44
C GLU A 162 -4.20 -25.77 -4.44
N PHE A 163 -5.43 -25.79 -3.90
CA PHE A 163 -5.83 -24.93 -2.79
C PHE A 163 -5.90 -25.74 -1.46
N PRO A 164 -5.56 -25.13 -0.29
CA PRO A 164 -5.10 -23.75 -0.09
C PRO A 164 -3.69 -23.51 -0.61
N THR A 165 -3.47 -22.37 -1.25
CA THR A 165 -2.14 -21.93 -1.64
C THR A 165 -1.29 -21.58 -0.41
N THR A 166 0.04 -21.51 -0.55
CA THR A 166 0.97 -21.21 0.54
C THR A 166 0.72 -19.81 1.11
N ARG A 167 0.41 -18.86 0.23
CA ARG A 167 -0.04 -17.49 0.55
C ARG A 167 -1.32 -17.20 -0.24
N GLY A 168 -2.04 -16.12 0.12
CA GLY A 168 -3.23 -15.70 -0.63
C GLY A 168 -4.46 -16.56 -0.38
N ALA A 169 -5.18 -16.87 -1.44
CA ALA A 169 -6.47 -17.55 -1.41
C ALA A 169 -6.43 -18.95 -0.79
N LYS A 170 -7.46 -19.30 -0.04
CA LYS A 170 -7.61 -20.62 0.59
C LYS A 170 -8.47 -21.56 -0.25
N THR A 171 -9.23 -21.03 -1.19
CA THR A 171 -10.08 -21.77 -2.11
C THR A 171 -10.09 -21.13 -3.48
N TRP A 172 -10.42 -21.90 -4.51
CA TRP A 172 -10.62 -21.39 -5.86
C TRP A 172 -11.63 -20.25 -5.91
N ALA A 173 -12.74 -20.35 -5.17
CA ALA A 173 -13.74 -19.29 -5.12
C ALA A 173 -13.22 -17.98 -4.49
N GLU A 174 -12.32 -18.05 -3.52
CA GLU A 174 -11.63 -16.86 -2.96
C GLU A 174 -10.69 -16.25 -3.99
N PHE A 175 -9.91 -17.06 -4.69
CA PHE A 175 -9.05 -16.61 -5.78
C PHE A 175 -9.85 -15.89 -6.88
N GLN A 176 -10.95 -16.49 -7.35
CA GLN A 176 -11.80 -15.87 -8.37
C GLN A 176 -12.35 -14.50 -7.92
N ARG A 177 -12.77 -14.37 -6.65
CA ARG A 177 -13.19 -13.08 -6.10
C ARG A 177 -12.07 -12.05 -6.03
N GLN A 178 -10.85 -12.48 -5.64
CA GLN A 178 -9.66 -11.62 -5.64
C GLN A 178 -9.36 -11.16 -7.08
N GLN A 179 -9.27 -12.08 -8.03
CA GLN A 179 -8.99 -11.78 -9.43
C GLN A 179 -10.02 -10.79 -10.02
N GLN A 180 -11.31 -11.02 -9.80
CA GLN A 180 -12.37 -10.13 -10.27
C GLN A 180 -12.23 -8.71 -9.73
N ARG A 181 -11.95 -8.55 -8.43
CA ARG A 181 -11.72 -7.24 -7.80
C ARG A 181 -10.48 -6.56 -8.35
N LEU A 182 -9.38 -7.31 -8.52
CA LEU A 182 -8.14 -6.79 -9.08
C LEU A 182 -8.35 -6.30 -10.51
N VAL A 183 -9.00 -7.09 -11.37
CA VAL A 183 -9.31 -6.67 -12.75
C VAL A 183 -10.12 -5.38 -12.77
N GLN A 184 -11.17 -5.26 -11.95
CA GLN A 184 -11.96 -4.02 -11.84
C GLN A 184 -11.10 -2.84 -11.40
N THR A 185 -10.23 -3.02 -10.42
CA THR A 185 -9.33 -1.96 -9.91
C THR A 185 -8.28 -1.56 -10.94
N LEU A 186 -7.65 -2.53 -11.59
CA LEU A 186 -6.58 -2.31 -12.56
C LEU A 186 -7.10 -1.65 -13.84
N MET A 187 -8.31 -1.98 -14.27
CA MET A 187 -8.89 -1.44 -15.51
C MET A 187 -9.56 -0.08 -15.33
N ALA A 188 -9.97 0.28 -14.12
CA ALA A 188 -10.69 1.54 -13.86
C ALA A 188 -9.94 2.80 -14.32
N PRO A 189 -8.60 2.95 -14.12
CA PRO A 189 -7.86 4.10 -14.61
C PRO A 189 -7.40 3.99 -16.08
N ASP A 190 -7.78 2.94 -16.82
CA ASP A 190 -7.37 2.64 -18.21
C ASP A 190 -5.84 2.75 -18.43
N PRO A 191 -5.01 1.99 -17.73
CA PRO A 191 -3.56 2.05 -17.83
C PRO A 191 -3.04 1.38 -19.11
N ASP A 192 -1.84 1.83 -19.55
CA ASP A 192 -1.09 1.23 -20.66
C ASP A 192 -0.07 0.21 -20.15
N ILE A 193 0.47 0.46 -18.94
CA ILE A 193 1.47 -0.40 -18.28
C ILE A 193 1.04 -0.62 -16.82
N LEU A 194 1.12 -1.86 -16.37
CA LEU A 194 0.88 -2.26 -14.98
C LEU A 194 2.17 -2.79 -14.36
N ALA A 195 2.60 -2.17 -13.28
CA ALA A 195 3.68 -2.61 -12.41
C ALA A 195 3.06 -3.31 -11.19
N VAL A 196 3.25 -4.62 -11.07
CA VAL A 196 2.60 -5.41 -10.04
C VAL A 196 3.60 -6.03 -9.07
N THR A 197 3.22 -6.10 -7.80
CA THR A 197 3.97 -6.77 -6.75
C THR A 197 3.11 -7.83 -6.06
N GLU A 198 3.71 -8.71 -5.27
CA GLU A 198 3.05 -9.87 -4.64
C GLU A 198 2.36 -10.82 -5.63
N LEU A 199 2.96 -10.95 -6.82
CA LEU A 199 2.63 -11.97 -7.78
C LEU A 199 3.32 -13.29 -7.39
N GLU A 200 2.67 -14.43 -7.52
CA GLU A 200 3.29 -15.75 -7.30
C GLU A 200 4.50 -15.95 -8.20
N ASN A 201 5.58 -16.52 -7.65
CA ASN A 201 6.82 -16.79 -8.38
C ASN A 201 6.79 -18.20 -8.99
N ASP A 202 5.84 -18.43 -9.90
CA ASP A 202 5.52 -19.70 -10.55
C ASP A 202 5.93 -19.75 -12.04
N GLY A 203 6.79 -18.80 -12.48
CA GLY A 203 7.29 -18.71 -13.84
C GLY A 203 6.35 -17.99 -14.81
N TYR A 204 6.49 -18.32 -16.13
CA TYR A 204 5.81 -17.61 -17.22
C TYR A 204 5.02 -18.55 -18.14
N GLY A 205 4.76 -19.76 -17.67
CA GLY A 205 3.97 -20.74 -18.43
C GLY A 205 2.50 -20.32 -18.56
N PRO A 206 1.73 -21.04 -19.40
CA PRO A 206 0.33 -20.67 -19.68
C PRO A 206 -0.61 -20.80 -18.48
N HIS A 207 -0.18 -21.44 -17.40
CA HIS A 207 -0.91 -21.61 -16.16
C HIS A 207 -0.33 -20.80 -15.00
N SER A 208 0.70 -19.98 -15.27
CA SER A 208 1.28 -19.12 -14.24
C SER A 208 0.31 -18.01 -13.81
N SER A 209 0.56 -17.50 -12.63
CA SER A 209 -0.26 -16.42 -12.05
C SER A 209 -0.26 -15.15 -12.92
N ILE A 210 0.89 -14.81 -13.54
CA ILE A 210 0.96 -13.65 -14.44
C ILE A 210 0.16 -13.89 -15.73
N ALA A 211 0.20 -15.10 -16.28
CA ALA A 211 -0.60 -15.46 -17.47
C ALA A 211 -2.10 -15.41 -17.11
N SER A 212 -2.47 -15.97 -15.94
CA SER A 212 -3.85 -15.92 -15.44
C SER A 212 -4.36 -14.48 -15.26
N LEU A 213 -3.49 -13.55 -14.82
CA LEU A 213 -3.85 -12.13 -14.69
C LEU A 213 -4.00 -11.48 -16.08
N ALA A 214 -3.07 -11.71 -17.00
CA ALA A 214 -3.15 -11.18 -18.37
C ALA A 214 -4.39 -11.67 -19.11
N ASP A 215 -4.73 -12.96 -18.99
CA ASP A 215 -5.94 -13.55 -19.56
C ASP A 215 -7.21 -12.93 -18.97
N ALA A 216 -7.24 -12.68 -17.66
CA ALA A 216 -8.38 -12.05 -16.99
C ALA A 216 -8.56 -10.57 -17.37
N LEU A 217 -7.47 -9.85 -17.67
CA LEU A 217 -7.51 -8.49 -18.22
C LEU A 217 -7.97 -8.49 -19.69
N GLY A 218 -7.79 -9.60 -20.40
CA GLY A 218 -8.19 -9.79 -21.79
C GLY A 218 -7.23 -9.22 -22.83
N SER A 219 -7.47 -9.51 -24.12
CA SER A 219 -6.70 -8.92 -25.21
C SER A 219 -6.90 -7.39 -25.22
N PRO A 220 -5.86 -6.56 -25.43
CA PRO A 220 -4.52 -6.90 -25.93
C PRO A 220 -3.41 -6.94 -24.84
N TRP A 221 -3.76 -7.30 -23.61
CA TRP A 221 -2.77 -7.37 -22.52
C TRP A 221 -1.73 -8.46 -22.77
N ARG A 222 -0.48 -8.11 -22.45
CA ARG A 222 0.71 -8.96 -22.51
C ARG A 222 1.51 -8.76 -21.23
N PHE A 223 2.45 -9.66 -20.95
CA PHE A 223 3.37 -9.51 -19.83
C PHE A 223 4.83 -9.62 -20.26
N VAL A 224 5.71 -9.04 -19.46
CA VAL A 224 7.17 -9.12 -19.62
C VAL A 224 7.63 -10.44 -19.00
N SER A 225 8.37 -11.24 -19.74
CA SER A 225 9.03 -12.45 -19.25
C SER A 225 10.53 -12.26 -19.24
N THR A 226 11.19 -12.67 -18.16
CA THR A 226 12.64 -12.62 -18.02
C THR A 226 13.26 -14.01 -18.18
N PRO A 227 14.42 -14.15 -18.83
CA PRO A 227 15.16 -15.40 -18.79
C PRO A 227 15.73 -15.62 -17.37
N GLY A 228 15.63 -16.84 -16.86
CA GLY A 228 16.18 -17.23 -15.56
C GLY A 228 15.20 -17.17 -14.40
N GLN A 229 15.74 -17.10 -13.18
CA GLN A 229 14.95 -17.10 -11.95
C GLN A 229 14.64 -15.67 -11.49
N ASP A 230 13.42 -15.46 -11.04
CA ASP A 230 12.92 -14.18 -10.51
C ASP A 230 13.18 -14.03 -9.00
N GLY A 231 14.28 -14.61 -8.48
CA GLY A 231 14.60 -14.70 -7.07
C GLY A 231 14.07 -15.98 -6.42
N ASP A 232 14.28 -16.12 -5.12
CA ASP A 232 13.92 -17.29 -4.32
C ASP A 232 12.79 -17.04 -3.31
N ASP A 233 12.17 -15.83 -3.30
CA ASP A 233 10.93 -15.60 -2.56
C ASP A 233 9.75 -16.27 -3.29
N GLU A 234 8.71 -16.66 -2.56
CA GLU A 234 7.45 -17.19 -3.12
C GLU A 234 6.69 -16.16 -3.97
N ILE A 235 7.03 -14.88 -3.82
CA ILE A 235 6.44 -13.77 -4.57
C ILE A 235 7.50 -13.02 -5.38
N ARG A 236 7.09 -12.43 -6.49
CA ARG A 236 7.92 -11.62 -7.38
C ARG A 236 7.23 -10.33 -7.81
N THR A 237 7.96 -9.50 -8.54
CA THR A 237 7.45 -8.34 -9.26
C THR A 237 7.16 -8.72 -10.72
N GLY A 238 6.22 -8.03 -11.35
CA GLY A 238 5.86 -8.23 -12.74
C GLY A 238 5.49 -6.94 -13.46
N LEU A 239 5.58 -6.97 -14.79
CA LEU A 239 5.10 -5.92 -15.68
C LEU A 239 4.12 -6.53 -16.69
N LEU A 240 2.95 -5.89 -16.82
CA LEU A 240 2.01 -6.17 -17.89
C LEU A 240 1.80 -4.89 -18.71
N TYR A 241 1.45 -5.02 -19.99
CA TYR A 241 1.29 -3.87 -20.87
C TYR A 241 0.28 -4.12 -21.98
N ARG A 242 -0.30 -3.07 -22.48
CA ARG A 242 -1.23 -3.09 -23.62
C ARG A 242 -0.45 -3.07 -24.93
N GLY A 243 -0.37 -4.22 -25.61
CA GLY A 243 0.40 -4.37 -26.84
C GLY A 243 -0.16 -3.59 -28.04
N ASP A 244 -1.36 -3.02 -27.96
CA ASP A 244 -1.94 -2.11 -28.92
C ASP A 244 -1.54 -0.63 -28.71
N ARG A 245 -1.02 -0.29 -27.50
CA ARG A 245 -0.65 1.09 -27.13
C ARG A 245 0.85 1.26 -26.93
N VAL A 246 1.51 0.29 -26.35
CA VAL A 246 2.95 0.34 -26.06
C VAL A 246 3.67 -0.94 -26.52
N ARG A 247 4.95 -0.80 -26.80
CA ARG A 247 5.85 -1.89 -27.17
C ARG A 247 7.08 -1.90 -26.28
N MET A 248 7.61 -3.07 -26.01
CA MET A 248 8.89 -3.25 -25.32
C MET A 248 10.03 -2.79 -26.23
N ILE A 249 11.05 -2.19 -25.65
CA ILE A 249 12.31 -1.80 -26.28
C ILE A 249 13.45 -2.52 -25.56
N GLY A 250 14.23 -3.29 -26.29
CA GLY A 250 15.30 -4.12 -25.71
C GLY A 250 14.78 -5.29 -24.88
N GLU A 251 15.71 -5.95 -24.20
CA GLU A 251 15.42 -7.08 -23.32
C GLU A 251 15.16 -6.61 -21.88
N PRO A 252 14.28 -7.29 -21.13
CA PRO A 252 14.08 -7.01 -19.72
C PRO A 252 15.32 -7.38 -18.90
N GLU A 253 15.56 -6.60 -17.85
CA GLU A 253 16.66 -6.85 -16.92
C GLU A 253 16.14 -7.04 -15.50
N ARG A 254 16.82 -7.90 -14.70
CA ARG A 254 16.58 -8.02 -13.26
C ARG A 254 17.84 -7.69 -12.47
N LEU A 255 17.66 -6.92 -11.39
CA LEU A 255 18.72 -6.67 -10.42
C LEU A 255 18.85 -7.89 -9.50
N ALA A 256 19.60 -8.90 -9.94
CA ALA A 256 19.90 -10.10 -9.17
C ALA A 256 21.19 -9.93 -8.35
N GLY A 257 21.29 -10.68 -7.25
CA GLY A 257 22.47 -10.66 -6.39
C GLY A 257 22.42 -9.59 -5.28
N GLY A 258 23.54 -9.40 -4.57
CA GLY A 258 23.61 -8.49 -3.44
C GLY A 258 22.51 -8.75 -2.39
N PRO A 259 21.78 -7.72 -1.94
CA PRO A 259 20.70 -7.88 -0.97
C PRO A 259 19.49 -8.67 -1.51
N PHE A 260 19.41 -8.88 -2.84
CA PHE A 260 18.36 -9.67 -3.50
C PHE A 260 18.73 -11.14 -3.71
N ALA A 261 19.94 -11.57 -3.35
CA ALA A 261 20.45 -12.93 -3.60
C ALA A 261 19.77 -14.01 -2.75
N SER A 262 19.19 -13.67 -1.60
CA SER A 262 18.54 -14.62 -0.68
C SER A 262 17.28 -14.04 -0.09
N ALA A 263 16.19 -14.80 -0.19
CA ALA A 263 14.83 -14.36 0.17
C ALA A 263 14.52 -12.96 -0.40
N GLY A 264 15.03 -12.70 -1.58
CA GLY A 264 14.96 -11.45 -2.31
C GLY A 264 13.97 -11.50 -3.45
N ARG A 265 13.51 -10.33 -3.83
CA ARG A 265 12.61 -10.10 -4.96
C ARG A 265 13.31 -9.16 -5.91
N PRO A 266 14.13 -9.69 -6.86
CA PRO A 266 14.88 -8.88 -7.79
C PRO A 266 13.99 -7.88 -8.53
N PRO A 267 14.27 -6.56 -8.45
CA PRO A 267 13.57 -5.55 -9.24
C PRO A 267 13.62 -5.89 -10.73
N LEU A 268 12.51 -5.65 -11.42
CA LEU A 268 12.38 -5.84 -12.88
C LEU A 268 12.43 -4.48 -13.56
N ALA A 269 13.26 -4.35 -14.60
CA ALA A 269 13.35 -3.18 -15.47
C ALA A 269 13.00 -3.55 -16.90
N GLN A 270 12.23 -2.66 -17.55
CA GLN A 270 11.91 -2.74 -18.98
C GLN A 270 11.72 -1.35 -19.55
N ASP A 271 12.27 -1.12 -20.73
CA ASP A 271 12.03 0.08 -21.51
C ASP A 271 10.79 -0.09 -22.40
N PHE A 272 9.94 0.92 -22.43
CA PHE A 272 8.74 0.96 -23.25
C PHE A 272 8.72 2.20 -24.14
N SER A 273 8.08 2.06 -25.29
CA SER A 273 7.71 3.17 -26.16
C SER A 273 6.26 3.00 -26.61
N ARG A 274 5.59 4.08 -26.94
CA ARG A 274 4.31 4.00 -27.66
C ARG A 274 4.49 3.28 -28.98
N VAL A 275 3.45 2.60 -29.46
CA VAL A 275 3.51 1.91 -30.77
C VAL A 275 3.68 2.88 -31.92
N ASP A 276 3.19 4.12 -31.77
CA ASP A 276 3.26 5.23 -32.75
C ASP A 276 4.35 6.26 -32.45
N GLY A 277 5.26 5.99 -31.51
CA GLY A 277 6.29 6.89 -31.03
C GLY A 277 7.67 6.24 -30.91
N GLU A 278 8.70 7.07 -30.72
CA GLU A 278 10.08 6.64 -30.54
C GLU A 278 10.63 6.99 -29.14
N THR A 279 9.93 7.85 -28.41
CA THR A 279 10.34 8.22 -27.05
C THR A 279 10.18 7.00 -26.13
N THR A 280 11.24 6.69 -25.40
CA THR A 280 11.28 5.55 -24.47
C THR A 280 11.18 6.04 -23.02
N VAL A 281 10.52 5.26 -22.18
CA VAL A 281 10.54 5.39 -20.72
C VAL A 281 10.99 4.07 -20.12
N GLN A 282 11.98 4.14 -19.22
CA GLN A 282 12.37 2.99 -18.43
C GLN A 282 11.44 2.85 -17.23
N VAL A 283 10.84 1.68 -17.04
CA VAL A 283 9.99 1.34 -15.91
C VAL A 283 10.66 0.28 -15.07
N ILE A 284 10.89 0.58 -13.79
CA ILE A 284 11.53 -0.33 -12.83
C ILE A 284 10.53 -0.62 -11.71
N VAL A 285 10.32 -1.92 -11.43
CA VAL A 285 9.38 -2.38 -10.41
C VAL A 285 10.14 -3.02 -9.25
N PRO A 286 10.40 -2.28 -8.17
CA PRO A 286 10.90 -2.84 -6.93
C PRO A 286 9.76 -3.36 -6.04
N HIS A 287 10.11 -4.30 -5.15
CA HIS A 287 9.33 -4.66 -3.98
C HIS A 287 10.30 -4.93 -2.84
N LEU A 288 10.58 -3.92 -2.02
CA LEU A 288 11.56 -4.02 -0.94
C LEU A 288 11.02 -4.85 0.24
N LYS A 289 11.91 -5.22 1.16
CA LYS A 289 11.58 -6.07 2.31
C LYS A 289 10.50 -5.45 3.19
N SER A 290 9.48 -6.24 3.53
CA SER A 290 8.39 -5.77 4.39
C SER A 290 8.85 -5.37 5.80
N LYS A 291 8.08 -4.49 6.47
CA LYS A 291 8.34 -4.01 7.84
C LYS A 291 7.99 -5.05 8.92
N SER A 292 7.51 -6.23 8.55
CA SER A 292 7.16 -7.32 9.50
C SER A 292 8.39 -7.78 10.29
N CYS A 293 8.26 -7.90 11.61
CA CYS A 293 9.36 -8.34 12.48
C CYS A 293 9.58 -9.86 12.52
N ARG A 294 8.83 -10.63 11.73
CA ARG A 294 9.00 -12.09 11.67
C ARG A 294 10.40 -12.45 11.20
N GLY A 295 11.15 -13.15 12.05
CA GLY A 295 12.52 -13.58 11.74
C GLY A 295 13.59 -12.48 11.79
N ALA A 296 13.26 -11.25 12.16
CA ALA A 296 14.20 -10.15 12.25
C ALA A 296 15.27 -10.39 13.33
N ARG A 297 16.56 -10.18 12.99
CA ARG A 297 17.71 -10.36 13.89
C ARG A 297 18.72 -9.23 13.67
N GLY A 298 19.54 -8.95 14.70
CA GLY A 298 20.57 -7.91 14.62
C GLY A 298 19.99 -6.55 14.22
N ASP A 299 20.62 -5.89 13.28
CA ASP A 299 20.25 -4.55 12.78
C ASP A 299 18.89 -4.52 12.05
N ASN A 300 18.36 -5.71 11.70
CA ASN A 300 17.03 -5.86 11.12
C ASN A 300 15.89 -5.87 12.17
N ARG A 301 16.19 -5.85 13.48
CA ARG A 301 15.16 -5.65 14.51
C ARG A 301 14.65 -4.21 14.45
N ASP A 302 13.47 -3.99 15.00
CA ASP A 302 12.95 -2.64 15.22
C ASP A 302 13.87 -1.86 16.16
N GLN A 303 14.42 -0.75 15.65
CA GLN A 303 15.34 0.13 16.38
C GLN A 303 14.58 1.20 17.19
N ALA A 304 13.25 1.14 17.25
CA ALA A 304 12.39 2.13 17.89
C ALA A 304 12.57 3.55 17.32
N ASP A 305 12.94 3.67 16.07
CA ASP A 305 13.15 4.93 15.34
C ASP A 305 11.98 5.30 14.39
N GLY A 306 10.93 4.46 14.37
CA GLY A 306 9.75 4.63 13.53
C GLY A 306 9.82 3.90 12.18
N GLN A 307 10.98 3.32 11.80
CA GLN A 307 11.13 2.60 10.52
C GLN A 307 10.64 1.15 10.58
N GLY A 308 10.44 0.58 11.80
CA GLY A 308 10.08 -0.81 12.01
C GLY A 308 11.20 -1.80 11.64
N CYS A 309 10.87 -3.09 11.58
CA CYS A 309 11.88 -4.10 11.29
C CYS A 309 12.38 -4.06 9.84
N TYR A 310 13.57 -4.65 9.61
CA TYR A 310 14.26 -4.71 8.31
C TYR A 310 14.59 -3.35 7.67
N ALA A 311 14.69 -2.28 8.44
CA ALA A 311 15.08 -0.97 7.91
C ALA A 311 16.48 -1.00 7.29
N SER A 312 17.46 -1.67 7.93
CA SER A 312 18.81 -1.86 7.38
C SER A 312 18.75 -2.56 6.03
N ARG A 313 18.07 -3.72 5.94
CA ARG A 313 17.93 -4.45 4.68
C ARG A 313 17.27 -3.64 3.57
N ARG A 314 16.18 -2.92 3.86
CA ARG A 314 15.55 -2.04 2.86
C ARG A 314 16.48 -0.93 2.38
N THR A 315 17.32 -0.43 3.28
CA THR A 315 18.35 0.57 2.91
C THR A 315 19.37 -0.03 1.95
N ASP A 316 19.87 -1.25 2.22
CA ASP A 316 20.80 -1.95 1.34
C ASP A 316 20.15 -2.27 -0.03
N GLU A 317 18.88 -2.68 -0.03
CA GLU A 317 18.10 -2.92 -1.25
C GLU A 317 17.91 -1.62 -2.06
N ALA A 318 17.62 -0.50 -1.42
CA ALA A 318 17.49 0.80 -2.08
C ALA A 318 18.85 1.32 -2.60
N GLN A 319 19.95 1.07 -1.87
CA GLN A 319 21.29 1.39 -2.35
C GLN A 319 21.66 0.57 -3.59
N ALA A 320 21.44 -0.73 -3.54
CA ALA A 320 21.72 -1.59 -4.70
C ALA A 320 20.86 -1.18 -5.92
N LEU A 321 19.62 -0.76 -5.69
CA LEU A 321 18.76 -0.22 -6.75
C LEU A 321 19.31 1.10 -7.30
N ALA A 322 19.74 2.04 -6.46
CA ALA A 322 20.31 3.32 -6.88
C ALA A 322 21.64 3.19 -7.64
N GLU A 323 22.43 2.18 -7.29
CA GLU A 323 23.73 1.89 -7.91
C GLU A 323 23.63 0.93 -9.11
N TRP A 324 22.44 0.45 -9.43
CA TRP A 324 22.26 -0.51 -10.53
C TRP A 324 22.66 0.10 -11.88
N PRO A 325 23.64 -0.48 -12.61
CA PRO A 325 24.07 0.05 -13.91
C PRO A 325 22.96 0.06 -14.99
N GLY A 326 21.87 -0.67 -14.74
CA GLY A 326 20.66 -0.69 -15.57
C GLY A 326 19.76 0.54 -15.40
N ILE A 327 19.95 1.32 -14.31
CA ILE A 327 19.18 2.54 -14.04
C ILE A 327 19.75 3.71 -14.85
N GLY A 328 18.85 4.53 -15.43
CA GLY A 328 19.24 5.80 -16.05
C GLY A 328 20.05 5.64 -17.32
N LYS A 329 19.96 4.52 -18.02
CA LYS A 329 20.52 4.35 -19.37
C LYS A 329 19.78 5.27 -20.33
N GLU A 330 20.10 6.56 -20.27
CA GLU A 330 19.46 7.57 -21.13
C GLU A 330 20.08 7.51 -22.53
N GLY A 331 19.32 7.00 -23.48
CA GLY A 331 19.61 7.14 -24.91
C GLY A 331 19.03 8.47 -25.46
N PRO A 332 19.33 8.82 -26.71
CA PRO A 332 18.90 10.08 -27.34
C PRO A 332 17.37 10.26 -27.36
N ASN A 333 16.60 9.21 -27.26
CA ASN A 333 15.15 9.21 -27.25
C ASN A 333 14.54 8.91 -25.86
N SER A 334 15.35 8.87 -24.79
CA SER A 334 14.87 8.56 -23.47
C SER A 334 14.10 9.73 -22.85
N ALA A 335 12.92 9.45 -22.33
CA ALA A 335 12.18 10.37 -21.47
C ALA A 335 12.72 10.39 -20.04
N GLY A 336 13.45 9.33 -19.65
CA GLY A 336 13.97 9.13 -18.32
C GLY A 336 13.47 7.82 -17.69
N THR A 337 13.70 7.67 -16.36
CA THR A 337 13.41 6.45 -15.59
C THR A 337 12.33 6.70 -14.57
N LEU A 338 11.40 5.75 -14.46
CA LEU A 338 10.36 5.67 -13.44
C LEU A 338 10.58 4.42 -12.56
N ILE A 339 10.89 4.59 -11.30
CA ILE A 339 10.83 3.53 -10.29
C ILE A 339 9.42 3.55 -9.70
N ILE A 340 8.66 2.46 -9.91
CA ILE A 340 7.25 2.42 -9.50
C ILE A 340 6.91 1.06 -8.86
N GLY A 341 6.48 1.06 -7.59
CA GLY A 341 6.14 -0.16 -6.85
C GLY A 341 6.15 0.02 -5.34
N ASP A 342 6.14 -1.10 -4.61
CA ASP A 342 6.10 -1.15 -3.15
C ASP A 342 7.51 -1.07 -2.55
N LEU A 343 7.86 0.07 -1.97
CA LEU A 343 9.14 0.29 -1.30
C LEU A 343 9.11 -0.02 0.20
N ASN A 344 7.96 -0.39 0.75
CA ASN A 344 7.79 -0.73 2.16
C ASN A 344 8.41 0.29 3.14
N SER A 345 8.49 1.56 2.73
CA SER A 345 9.15 2.65 3.48
C SER A 345 8.39 3.94 3.31
N TYR A 346 8.21 4.70 4.39
CA TYR A 346 7.58 6.01 4.34
C TYR A 346 8.55 7.11 3.89
N ALA A 347 8.04 8.28 3.52
CA ALA A 347 8.76 9.31 2.75
C ALA A 347 10.08 9.81 3.38
N ARG A 348 10.21 9.79 4.70
CA ARG A 348 11.42 10.24 5.40
C ARG A 348 12.32 9.09 5.84
N GLU A 349 11.95 7.84 5.58
CA GLU A 349 12.77 6.68 5.91
C GLU A 349 14.01 6.58 4.99
N HIS A 350 15.02 5.89 5.47
CA HIS A 350 16.33 5.83 4.81
C HIS A 350 16.27 5.36 3.37
N PRO A 351 15.49 4.31 2.99
CA PRO A 351 15.41 3.86 1.60
C PRO A 351 14.94 4.95 0.64
N ILE A 352 13.88 5.70 1.02
CA ILE A 352 13.33 6.76 0.17
C ILE A 352 14.28 7.94 0.06
N THR A 353 14.89 8.35 1.19
CA THR A 353 15.86 9.45 1.20
C THR A 353 17.13 9.11 0.41
N MET A 354 17.50 7.84 0.35
CA MET A 354 18.62 7.35 -0.46
C MET A 354 18.32 7.47 -1.96
N LEU A 355 17.18 7.00 -2.41
CA LEU A 355 16.75 7.14 -3.80
C LEU A 355 16.59 8.62 -4.19
N ALA A 356 16.11 9.46 -3.27
CA ALA A 356 16.07 10.90 -3.49
C ALA A 356 17.46 11.53 -3.69
N ARG A 357 18.48 11.10 -2.92
CA ARG A 357 19.87 11.53 -3.11
C ARG A 357 20.48 11.04 -4.43
N ALA A 358 19.97 9.93 -4.96
CA ALA A 358 20.35 9.41 -6.27
C ALA A 358 19.62 10.11 -7.44
N GLY A 359 18.83 11.17 -7.17
CA GLY A 359 18.18 11.98 -8.20
C GLY A 359 16.76 11.54 -8.55
N PHE A 360 16.10 10.72 -7.71
CA PHE A 360 14.72 10.30 -7.92
C PHE A 360 13.74 11.08 -7.04
N VAL A 361 12.72 11.66 -7.66
CA VAL A 361 11.72 12.50 -6.98
C VAL A 361 10.40 11.74 -6.86
N SER A 362 9.87 11.66 -5.64
CA SER A 362 8.53 11.08 -5.42
C SER A 362 7.45 11.97 -5.99
N MET A 363 6.73 11.50 -7.00
CA MET A 363 5.68 12.26 -7.66
C MET A 363 4.47 12.47 -6.76
N VAL A 364 4.09 11.47 -5.95
CA VAL A 364 3.01 11.62 -4.97
C VAL A 364 3.30 12.79 -4.02
N HIS A 365 4.52 12.84 -3.45
CA HIS A 365 4.89 13.91 -2.50
C HIS A 365 5.22 15.24 -3.20
N HIS A 366 5.58 15.21 -4.46
CA HIS A 366 5.77 16.42 -5.27
C HIS A 366 4.44 17.16 -5.49
N PHE A 367 3.38 16.43 -5.82
CA PHE A 367 2.06 17.01 -6.06
C PHE A 367 1.23 17.11 -4.77
N HIS A 368 1.40 16.21 -3.81
CA HIS A 368 0.59 16.07 -2.61
C HIS A 368 1.47 15.82 -1.38
N PRO A 369 2.20 16.84 -0.89
CA PRO A 369 3.08 16.66 0.25
C PRO A 369 2.31 16.32 1.52
N CYS A 370 2.85 15.37 2.30
CA CYS A 370 2.34 15.04 3.62
C CYS A 370 3.01 15.89 4.70
N THR A 371 2.21 16.34 5.68
CA THR A 371 2.62 17.07 6.88
C THR A 371 2.08 16.37 8.12
N GLU A 372 2.34 16.87 9.30
CA GLU A 372 1.78 16.34 10.56
C GLU A 372 0.23 16.33 10.57
N THR A 373 -0.40 17.28 9.89
CA THR A 373 -1.86 17.48 9.94
C THR A 373 -2.59 17.17 8.65
N SER A 374 -1.87 16.98 7.55
CA SER A 374 -2.46 16.75 6.23
C SER A 374 -1.64 15.77 5.41
N CYS A 375 -2.28 14.72 4.93
CA CYS A 375 -1.75 13.77 3.95
C CYS A 375 -2.94 13.30 3.11
N ARG A 376 -3.25 14.04 2.05
CA ARG A 376 -4.46 13.78 1.24
C ARG A 376 -4.33 12.49 0.45
N GLN A 377 -3.22 12.33 -0.25
CA GLN A 377 -2.92 11.12 -1.02
C GLN A 377 -1.99 10.21 -0.22
N TYR A 378 -2.37 8.96 -0.10
CA TYR A 378 -1.61 7.91 0.58
C TYR A 378 -1.96 6.55 -0.02
N THR A 379 -1.06 5.58 0.08
CA THR A 379 -1.27 4.25 -0.49
C THR A 379 -1.58 3.19 0.57
N TYR A 380 -1.22 3.46 1.83
CA TYR A 380 -1.36 2.47 2.89
C TYR A 380 -1.80 3.08 4.23
N ARG A 381 -2.54 2.31 5.00
CA ARG A 381 -2.90 2.64 6.37
C ARG A 381 -2.59 1.43 7.26
N TYR A 382 -1.77 1.65 8.26
CA TYR A 382 -1.38 0.61 9.20
C TYR A 382 -1.63 1.04 10.64
N ARG A 383 -2.42 0.25 11.37
CA ARG A 383 -2.79 0.56 12.75
C ARG A 383 -3.31 1.99 12.92
N GLY A 384 -4.14 2.44 11.99
CA GLY A 384 -4.78 3.75 12.03
C GLY A 384 -3.93 4.92 11.54
N GLU A 385 -2.65 4.73 11.23
CA GLU A 385 -1.78 5.77 10.66
C GLU A 385 -1.67 5.60 9.15
N LYS A 386 -1.88 6.66 8.38
CA LYS A 386 -1.81 6.67 6.92
C LYS A 386 -0.48 7.23 6.40
N GLY A 387 -0.03 6.73 5.28
CA GLY A 387 1.17 7.14 4.58
C GLY A 387 1.35 6.38 3.28
N SER A 388 2.48 6.55 2.60
CA SER A 388 2.76 5.92 1.32
C SER A 388 3.86 4.86 1.46
N LEU A 389 3.57 3.64 1.03
CA LEU A 389 4.54 2.55 0.86
C LEU A 389 4.82 2.29 -0.62
N ASP A 390 3.84 2.57 -1.47
CA ASP A 390 3.94 2.49 -2.92
C ASP A 390 4.31 3.86 -3.48
N TYR A 391 5.22 3.88 -4.44
CA TYR A 391 5.78 5.12 -5.00
C TYR A 391 5.81 5.08 -6.51
N ALA A 392 5.76 6.29 -7.09
CA ALA A 392 6.24 6.62 -8.41
C ALA A 392 7.38 7.63 -8.23
N LEU A 393 8.63 7.17 -8.38
CA LEU A 393 9.83 7.97 -8.25
C LEU A 393 10.38 8.24 -9.66
N ALA A 394 10.37 9.50 -10.09
CA ALA A 394 10.85 9.91 -11.40
C ALA A 394 12.29 10.41 -11.35
N SER A 395 13.09 10.09 -12.37
CA SER A 395 14.37 10.77 -12.59
C SER A 395 14.13 12.26 -12.88
N GLU A 396 15.13 13.11 -12.68
CA GLU A 396 15.02 14.55 -12.96
C GLU A 396 14.67 14.84 -14.44
N THR A 397 15.07 13.97 -15.38
CA THR A 397 14.73 14.04 -16.79
C THR A 397 13.26 13.68 -17.07
N LEU A 398 12.71 12.72 -16.34
CA LEU A 398 11.31 12.30 -16.51
C LEU A 398 10.32 13.23 -15.77
N LYS A 399 10.71 13.75 -14.62
CA LYS A 399 9.83 14.54 -13.72
C LYS A 399 9.03 15.63 -14.44
N PRO A 400 9.61 16.50 -15.34
CA PRO A 400 8.84 17.54 -16.00
C PRO A 400 7.81 17.03 -17.02
N ARG A 401 7.81 15.74 -17.32
CA ARG A 401 6.88 15.07 -18.25
C ARG A 401 5.73 14.35 -17.55
N ILE A 402 5.72 14.32 -16.20
CA ILE A 402 4.65 13.67 -15.42
C ILE A 402 3.57 14.70 -15.09
N VAL A 403 2.33 14.31 -15.39
CA VAL A 403 1.11 15.10 -15.17
C VAL A 403 0.13 14.38 -14.26
#